data_9d979705d09a22a2199eb59aaf3f3f0f
#
_entry.id   9d979705d09a22a2199eb59aaf3f3f0f
#
_cell.length_a   1.000
_cell.length_b   1.000
_cell.length_c   1.000
_cell.angle_alpha   90.00
_cell.angle_beta   90.00
_cell.angle_gamma   90.00
#
_symmetry.space_group_name_H-M   'P 1'
#
loop_
_entity.id
_entity.type
_entity.pdbx_description
1 polymer ?
#
loop_
_entity_poly.entity_id
_entity_poly.type
_entity_poly.pdbx_seq_one_letter_code
_entity_poly.pdbx_strand_id
1 'polypeptide(L)'
;MNLTRREFLTLGGTAVLSLSLPLRGKAEPVRVPVLLYHDLSVHQSEEETVLPSAFASQMEWLYGMGYRTVSFDEIDRLDAVSARRSVIITFDDGPASFLDHAFPLLAEYGFKSTVTVIGEKVSNVTSSLDPSLSWDECRYLVASGLVDIGCHSYGLHVWNRWFSPGHDMAAFNDALGKDLAQFQDRCGRELGRPASVLAWPYGKYDKRSIEIAKHAGFHYVLTSNRGYFSKGGDRGEVPRWPVNRDADLPAFRRHIENRT
;
A
#
# COMPACT_ATOMS: atom_id res chain seq x y z
N MET A 1 -4.84 -61.16 -48.33
CA MET A 1 -5.18 -59.92 -49.06
C MET A 1 -4.13 -58.90 -48.71
N ASN A 2 -3.21 -58.67 -49.63
CA ASN A 2 -2.12 -57.68 -49.41
C ASN A 2 -2.56 -56.35 -50.00
N LEU A 3 -2.82 -55.39 -49.14
CA LEU A 3 -3.15 -54.00 -49.51
C LEU A 3 -1.90 -53.36 -50.13
N THR A 4 -2.05 -52.76 -51.31
CA THR A 4 -0.99 -52.04 -51.96
C THR A 4 -0.72 -50.67 -51.30
N ARG A 5 0.51 -50.16 -51.43
CA ARG A 5 0.89 -48.84 -50.86
C ARG A 5 -0.07 -47.69 -51.29
N ARG A 6 -0.76 -47.83 -52.40
CA ARG A 6 -1.68 -46.84 -52.94
C ARG A 6 -3.02 -46.83 -52.20
N GLU A 7 -3.49 -48.02 -51.77
CA GLU A 7 -4.71 -48.17 -51.01
C GLU A 7 -4.55 -47.71 -49.55
N PHE A 8 -3.33 -47.79 -49.01
CA PHE A 8 -3.02 -47.27 -47.68
C PHE A 8 -3.06 -45.73 -47.64
N LEU A 9 -2.77 -45.03 -48.74
CA LEU A 9 -2.76 -43.57 -48.84
C LEU A 9 -4.14 -42.95 -49.10
N THR A 10 -5.13 -43.74 -49.54
CA THR A 10 -6.53 -43.29 -49.76
C THR A 10 -7.42 -43.48 -48.55
N LEU A 11 -7.02 -44.28 -47.55
CA LEU A 11 -7.69 -44.45 -46.28
C LEU A 11 -7.18 -43.51 -45.16
N GLY A 12 -6.20 -42.66 -45.49
CA GLY A 12 -5.75 -41.60 -44.65
C GLY A 12 -6.78 -40.46 -44.65
N GLY A 13 -7.92 -40.69 -44.01
CA GLY A 13 -8.87 -39.63 -43.74
C GLY A 13 -8.15 -38.47 -43.07
N THR A 14 -8.37 -37.25 -43.57
CA THR A 14 -7.97 -35.99 -42.99
C THR A 14 -8.53 -35.89 -41.55
N ALA A 15 -7.83 -36.49 -40.62
CA ALA A 15 -7.96 -36.10 -39.22
C ALA A 15 -7.41 -34.68 -39.11
N VAL A 16 -8.25 -33.69 -39.33
CA VAL A 16 -8.00 -32.34 -38.91
C VAL A 16 -7.89 -32.41 -37.38
N LEU A 17 -6.67 -32.57 -36.87
CA LEU A 17 -6.38 -32.28 -35.48
C LEU A 17 -6.67 -30.79 -35.32
N SER A 18 -7.90 -30.48 -34.94
CA SER A 18 -8.25 -29.18 -34.34
C SER A 18 -7.41 -29.10 -33.05
N LEU A 19 -6.18 -28.60 -33.17
CA LEU A 19 -5.48 -28.05 -32.00
C LEU A 19 -6.37 -26.89 -31.52
N SER A 20 -7.31 -27.19 -30.63
CA SER A 20 -7.93 -26.21 -29.81
C SER A 20 -6.80 -25.65 -28.92
N LEU A 21 -6.13 -24.59 -29.43
CA LEU A 21 -5.33 -23.72 -28.58
C LEU A 21 -6.23 -23.38 -27.41
N PRO A 22 -5.80 -23.65 -26.15
CA PRO A 22 -6.60 -23.21 -25.01
C PRO A 22 -6.79 -21.70 -25.22
N LEU A 23 -8.05 -21.29 -25.36
CA LEU A 23 -8.41 -19.88 -25.28
C LEU A 23 -7.64 -19.35 -24.07
N ARG A 24 -6.73 -18.44 -24.32
CA ARG A 24 -5.97 -17.75 -23.28
C ARG A 24 -7.02 -17.11 -22.38
N GLY A 25 -7.42 -17.82 -21.34
CA GLY A 25 -8.28 -17.27 -20.29
C GLY A 25 -7.63 -15.96 -19.90
N LYS A 26 -8.41 -14.89 -19.80
CA LYS A 26 -7.89 -13.61 -19.27
C LYS A 26 -7.17 -13.98 -17.97
N ALA A 27 -5.86 -13.77 -17.95
CA ALA A 27 -5.09 -14.01 -16.74
C ALA A 27 -5.76 -13.20 -15.63
N GLU A 28 -6.16 -13.87 -14.54
CA GLU A 28 -6.74 -13.19 -13.39
C GLU A 28 -5.83 -12.03 -12.98
N PRO A 29 -6.40 -10.86 -12.71
CA PRO A 29 -5.59 -9.71 -12.34
C PRO A 29 -4.82 -10.04 -11.07
N VAL A 30 -3.52 -9.82 -11.12
CA VAL A 30 -2.66 -10.01 -9.96
C VAL A 30 -3.06 -9.02 -8.90
N ARG A 31 -3.52 -9.50 -7.75
CA ARG A 31 -3.98 -8.71 -6.61
C ARG A 31 -2.93 -8.75 -5.50
N VAL A 32 -2.49 -7.59 -5.07
CA VAL A 32 -1.51 -7.41 -3.99
C VAL A 32 -2.22 -6.79 -2.78
N PRO A 33 -2.21 -7.42 -1.61
CA PRO A 33 -2.74 -6.79 -0.40
C PRO A 33 -1.85 -5.61 0.01
N VAL A 34 -2.49 -4.50 0.32
CA VAL A 34 -1.87 -3.32 0.93
C VAL A 34 -2.36 -3.24 2.37
N LEU A 35 -1.46 -3.43 3.31
CA LEU A 35 -1.78 -3.44 4.75
C LEU A 35 -1.71 -2.03 5.30
N LEU A 36 -2.70 -1.65 6.08
CA LEU A 36 -2.78 -0.37 6.78
C LEU A 36 -2.61 -0.59 8.27
N TYR A 37 -1.50 -0.13 8.81
CA TYR A 37 -1.23 0.00 10.24
C TYR A 37 -1.22 1.48 10.65
N HIS A 38 -1.33 1.73 11.94
CA HIS A 38 -1.12 3.04 12.55
C HIS A 38 -0.08 2.91 13.67
N ASP A 39 -0.48 2.74 14.91
CA ASP A 39 0.42 2.68 16.06
C ASP A 39 0.72 1.25 16.52
N LEU A 40 1.93 1.04 17.02
CA LEU A 40 2.34 -0.19 17.69
C LEU A 40 2.58 0.09 19.18
N SER A 41 1.68 -0.34 20.05
CA SER A 41 1.80 -0.06 21.47
C SER A 41 1.26 -1.19 22.33
N VAL A 42 1.87 -1.40 23.51
CA VAL A 42 1.32 -2.27 24.53
C VAL A 42 0.09 -1.64 25.22
N HIS A 43 -0.07 -0.32 25.12
CA HIS A 43 -1.21 0.43 25.61
C HIS A 43 -2.21 0.59 24.46
N GLN A 44 -3.06 -0.43 24.25
CA GLN A 44 -4.07 -0.43 23.19
C GLN A 44 -5.24 0.52 23.53
N SER A 45 -5.00 1.81 23.44
CA SER A 45 -6.01 2.85 23.71
C SER A 45 -6.99 3.02 22.55
N GLU A 46 -6.50 2.86 21.32
CA GLU A 46 -7.27 3.08 20.09
C GLU A 46 -7.51 1.76 19.33
N GLU A 47 -8.55 1.73 18.51
CA GLU A 47 -8.89 0.56 17.69
C GLU A 47 -7.77 0.22 16.70
N GLU A 48 -7.10 1.23 16.14
CA GLU A 48 -6.03 1.11 15.16
C GLU A 48 -4.68 0.72 15.78
N THR A 49 -4.56 0.68 17.11
CA THR A 49 -3.32 0.29 17.80
C THR A 49 -3.15 -1.22 17.81
N VAL A 50 -2.01 -1.71 17.33
CA VAL A 50 -1.65 -3.13 17.30
C VAL A 50 -0.57 -3.42 18.34
N LEU A 51 -0.63 -4.58 19.01
CA LEU A 51 0.44 -5.01 19.91
C LEU A 51 1.74 -5.26 19.12
N PRO A 52 2.90 -4.81 19.61
CA PRO A 52 4.19 -5.12 18.99
C PRO A 52 4.41 -6.62 18.80
N SER A 53 3.96 -7.47 19.73
CA SER A 53 4.04 -8.93 19.63
C SER A 53 3.14 -9.51 18.54
N ALA A 54 1.96 -8.92 18.31
CA ALA A 54 1.08 -9.32 17.21
C ALA A 54 1.68 -8.95 15.86
N PHE A 55 2.23 -7.73 15.74
CA PHE A 55 2.97 -7.32 14.56
C PHE A 55 4.17 -8.25 14.28
N ALA A 56 4.95 -8.58 15.30
CA ALA A 56 6.07 -9.52 15.17
C ALA A 56 5.62 -10.87 14.61
N SER A 57 4.55 -11.45 15.16
CA SER A 57 4.00 -12.73 14.69
C SER A 57 3.49 -12.65 13.24
N GLN A 58 2.94 -11.52 12.83
CA GLN A 58 2.48 -11.28 11.46
C GLN A 58 3.67 -11.21 10.49
N MET A 59 4.75 -10.51 10.85
CA MET A 59 5.96 -10.39 10.01
C MET A 59 6.71 -11.73 9.93
N GLU A 60 6.86 -12.44 11.06
CA GLU A 60 7.44 -13.78 11.09
C GLU A 60 6.68 -14.75 10.19
N TRP A 61 5.34 -14.71 10.23
CA TRP A 61 4.52 -15.54 9.37
C TRP A 61 4.70 -15.18 7.89
N LEU A 62 4.70 -13.90 7.53
CA LEU A 62 4.96 -13.47 6.15
C LEU A 62 6.30 -13.99 5.66
N TYR A 63 7.36 -13.81 6.45
CA TYR A 63 8.70 -14.27 6.12
C TYR A 63 8.77 -15.79 5.98
N GLY A 64 8.24 -16.53 6.96
CA GLY A 64 8.22 -18.00 6.96
C GLY A 64 7.43 -18.62 5.80
N MET A 65 6.41 -17.92 5.30
CA MET A 65 5.62 -18.32 4.14
C MET A 65 6.23 -17.85 2.80
N GLY A 66 7.40 -17.23 2.82
CA GLY A 66 8.11 -16.76 1.63
C GLY A 66 7.44 -15.54 0.96
N TYR A 67 6.68 -14.76 1.71
CA TYR A 67 6.22 -13.46 1.25
C TYR A 67 7.38 -12.46 1.24
N ARG A 68 7.32 -11.52 0.32
CA ARG A 68 8.19 -10.35 0.27
C ARG A 68 7.36 -9.08 0.27
N THR A 69 7.89 -8.03 0.82
CA THR A 69 7.26 -6.73 0.70
C THR A 69 7.82 -5.99 -0.50
N VAL A 70 6.99 -5.18 -1.11
CA VAL A 70 7.34 -4.36 -2.28
C VAL A 70 6.87 -2.92 -2.06
N SER A 71 7.57 -1.97 -2.66
CA SER A 71 7.11 -0.58 -2.73
C SER A 71 6.04 -0.42 -3.83
N PHE A 72 5.32 0.71 -3.80
CA PHE A 72 4.34 1.02 -4.85
C PHE A 72 4.98 1.09 -6.24
N ASP A 73 6.19 1.62 -6.37
CA ASP A 73 6.88 1.74 -7.65
C ASP A 73 7.34 0.38 -8.24
N GLU A 74 7.41 -0.65 -7.42
CA GLU A 74 7.78 -1.99 -7.87
C GLU A 74 6.61 -2.80 -8.40
N ILE A 75 5.35 -2.42 -8.07
CA ILE A 75 4.18 -3.25 -8.38
C ILE A 75 4.00 -3.50 -9.87
N ASP A 76 4.29 -2.51 -10.70
CA ASP A 76 4.13 -2.64 -12.16
C ASP A 76 5.20 -3.53 -12.80
N ARG A 77 6.29 -3.78 -12.10
CA ARG A 77 7.40 -4.65 -12.54
C ARG A 77 7.19 -6.10 -12.14
N LEU A 78 6.21 -6.38 -11.27
CA LEU A 78 5.95 -7.74 -10.82
C LEU A 78 5.36 -8.58 -11.95
N ASP A 79 5.86 -9.80 -12.09
CA ASP A 79 5.17 -10.85 -12.83
C ASP A 79 4.06 -11.49 -11.96
N ALA A 80 3.20 -12.30 -12.58
CA ALA A 80 2.08 -12.92 -11.89
C ALA A 80 2.50 -13.84 -10.72
N VAL A 81 3.65 -14.50 -10.83
CA VAL A 81 4.15 -15.42 -9.79
C VAL A 81 4.66 -14.61 -8.60
N SER A 82 5.51 -13.63 -8.86
CA SER A 82 6.07 -12.74 -7.86
C SER A 82 5.00 -11.99 -7.08
N ALA A 83 3.99 -11.48 -7.77
CA ALA A 83 2.93 -10.71 -7.15
C ALA A 83 2.04 -11.55 -6.20
N ARG A 84 1.89 -12.86 -6.46
CA ARG A 84 1.18 -13.77 -5.53
C ARG A 84 1.84 -13.92 -4.17
N ARG A 85 3.14 -13.62 -4.08
CA ARG A 85 3.92 -13.63 -2.84
C ARG A 85 4.38 -12.23 -2.44
N SER A 86 3.69 -11.21 -2.91
CA SER A 86 3.99 -9.82 -2.57
C SER A 86 2.90 -9.21 -1.69
N VAL A 87 3.32 -8.33 -0.79
CA VAL A 87 2.50 -7.53 0.14
C VAL A 87 3.08 -6.13 0.15
N ILE A 88 2.24 -5.11 0.29
CA ILE A 88 2.66 -3.75 0.60
C ILE A 88 2.30 -3.46 2.05
N ILE A 89 3.23 -2.91 2.83
CA ILE A 89 3.02 -2.52 4.23
C ILE A 89 2.99 -1.00 4.29
N THR A 90 1.92 -0.43 4.86
CA THR A 90 1.79 1.00 5.08
C THR A 90 1.48 1.30 6.54
N PHE A 91 2.02 2.42 7.03
CA PHE A 91 1.71 3.01 8.33
C PHE A 91 1.24 4.44 8.12
N ASP A 92 0.10 4.79 8.70
CA ASP A 92 -0.39 6.17 8.67
C ASP A 92 0.03 6.93 9.94
N ASP A 93 -0.14 8.25 9.96
CA ASP A 93 0.15 9.23 11.02
C ASP A 93 1.65 9.47 11.31
N GLY A 94 2.53 8.58 10.90
CA GLY A 94 3.97 8.68 11.19
C GLY A 94 4.32 8.54 12.68
N PRO A 95 3.79 7.52 13.40
CA PRO A 95 4.02 7.38 14.84
C PRO A 95 5.50 7.05 15.13
N ALA A 96 6.05 7.57 16.25
CA ALA A 96 7.40 7.24 16.69
C ALA A 96 7.58 5.74 16.97
N SER A 97 6.52 5.05 17.38
CA SER A 97 6.50 3.59 17.59
C SER A 97 6.89 2.77 16.35
N PHE A 98 6.75 3.36 15.15
CA PHE A 98 7.26 2.74 13.93
C PHE A 98 8.78 2.51 14.01
N LEU A 99 9.53 3.51 14.44
CA LEU A 99 10.98 3.40 14.59
C LEU A 99 11.37 2.43 15.70
N ASP A 100 10.62 2.44 16.81
CA ASP A 100 10.95 1.65 18.00
C ASP A 100 10.56 0.17 17.86
N HIS A 101 9.46 -0.13 17.19
CA HIS A 101 8.88 -1.47 17.18
C HIS A 101 8.76 -2.10 15.78
N ALA A 102 8.39 -1.31 14.74
CA ALA A 102 8.20 -1.87 13.41
C ALA A 102 9.51 -1.99 12.64
N PHE A 103 10.27 -0.91 12.56
CA PHE A 103 11.46 -0.84 11.71
C PHE A 103 12.52 -1.88 12.02
N PRO A 104 12.87 -2.20 13.28
CA PRO A 104 13.85 -3.24 13.59
C PRO A 104 13.48 -4.60 13.00
N LEU A 105 12.21 -5.01 13.10
CA LEU A 105 11.72 -6.26 12.54
C LEU A 105 11.67 -6.23 11.00
N LEU A 106 11.21 -5.12 10.42
CA LEU A 106 11.20 -4.95 8.97
C LEU A 106 12.62 -5.02 8.40
N ALA A 107 13.59 -4.42 9.07
CA ALA A 107 14.99 -4.46 8.68
C ALA A 107 15.58 -5.87 8.78
N GLU A 108 15.26 -6.61 9.84
CA GLU A 108 15.70 -8.00 10.04
C GLU A 108 15.24 -8.91 8.88
N TYR A 109 14.00 -8.75 8.40
CA TYR A 109 13.45 -9.56 7.31
C TYR A 109 13.70 -8.95 5.92
N GLY A 110 14.33 -7.79 5.82
CA GLY A 110 14.51 -7.06 4.56
C GLY A 110 13.18 -6.58 3.97
N PHE A 111 12.19 -6.29 4.82
CA PHE A 111 10.86 -5.90 4.43
C PHE A 111 10.77 -4.39 4.20
N LYS A 112 10.19 -4.01 3.06
CA LYS A 112 9.90 -2.63 2.69
C LYS A 112 8.57 -2.18 3.26
N SER A 113 8.45 -0.87 3.54
CA SER A 113 7.20 -0.25 3.96
C SER A 113 7.11 1.21 3.48
N THR A 114 5.92 1.78 3.56
CA THR A 114 5.68 3.21 3.36
C THR A 114 5.06 3.77 4.63
N VAL A 115 5.60 4.88 5.14
CA VAL A 115 5.05 5.61 6.29
C VAL A 115 4.50 6.93 5.78
N THR A 116 3.20 7.16 5.90
CA THR A 116 2.59 8.44 5.57
C THR A 116 2.52 9.32 6.82
N VAL A 117 3.18 10.46 6.76
CA VAL A 117 3.35 11.35 7.91
C VAL A 117 2.48 12.60 7.80
N ILE A 118 2.03 13.12 8.94
CA ILE A 118 1.35 14.41 9.05
C ILE A 118 2.43 15.50 9.12
N GLY A 119 2.56 16.30 8.07
CA GLY A 119 3.71 17.18 7.89
C GLY A 119 3.98 18.17 9.03
N GLU A 120 2.94 18.74 9.63
CA GLU A 120 3.08 19.66 10.77
C GLU A 120 3.50 18.98 12.09
N LYS A 121 3.19 17.67 12.23
CA LYS A 121 3.58 16.88 13.40
C LYS A 121 5.03 16.38 13.30
N VAL A 122 5.57 16.26 12.09
CA VAL A 122 6.99 15.88 11.88
C VAL A 122 7.87 17.03 12.30
N SER A 123 8.31 17.01 13.53
CA SER A 123 9.14 18.07 14.11
C SER A 123 10.38 17.47 14.77
N ASN A 124 11.44 18.28 14.89
CA ASN A 124 12.62 17.89 15.67
C ASN A 124 12.39 18.05 17.19
N VAL A 125 11.15 18.31 17.59
CA VAL A 125 10.73 18.44 19.00
C VAL A 125 9.72 17.36 19.27
N THR A 126 10.13 16.29 19.93
CA THR A 126 9.23 15.20 20.35
C THR A 126 8.21 15.71 21.35
N SER A 127 6.93 15.65 20.98
CA SER A 127 5.83 15.79 21.93
C SER A 127 5.73 14.50 22.74
N SER A 128 5.75 14.59 24.07
CA SER A 128 5.58 13.42 24.94
C SER A 128 4.15 12.85 24.95
N LEU A 129 3.18 13.57 24.38
CA LEU A 129 1.76 13.20 24.41
C LEU A 129 1.27 12.50 23.11
N ASP A 130 1.94 12.76 21.99
CA ASP A 130 1.62 12.16 20.69
C ASP A 130 2.95 12.14 19.90
N PRO A 131 3.82 11.15 20.19
CA PRO A 131 5.16 11.11 19.62
C PRO A 131 5.08 10.69 18.15
N SER A 132 5.44 11.62 17.28
CA SER A 132 5.57 11.41 15.83
C SER A 132 7.04 11.40 15.43
N LEU A 133 7.35 10.74 14.31
CA LEU A 133 8.69 10.75 13.71
C LEU A 133 9.16 12.18 13.47
N SER A 134 10.45 12.40 13.71
CA SER A 134 11.16 13.62 13.31
C SER A 134 11.64 13.52 11.85
N TRP A 135 11.98 14.67 11.22
CA TRP A 135 12.61 14.66 9.90
C TRP A 135 13.98 13.97 9.88
N ASP A 136 14.73 14.03 10.99
CA ASP A 136 16.00 13.30 11.12
C ASP A 136 15.77 11.78 11.07
N GLU A 137 14.76 11.29 11.78
CA GLU A 137 14.35 9.88 11.75
C GLU A 137 13.80 9.49 10.38
N CYS A 138 13.01 10.34 9.74
CA CYS A 138 12.57 10.10 8.36
C CYS A 138 13.76 9.96 7.39
N ARG A 139 14.78 10.81 7.50
CA ARG A 139 16.02 10.69 6.71
C ARG A 139 16.75 9.38 6.98
N TYR A 140 16.88 9.00 8.26
CA TYR A 140 17.47 7.73 8.64
C TYR A 140 16.73 6.53 8.04
N LEU A 141 15.41 6.52 8.13
CA LEU A 141 14.56 5.47 7.60
C LEU A 141 14.68 5.37 6.07
N VAL A 142 14.63 6.50 5.36
CA VAL A 142 14.79 6.53 3.89
C VAL A 142 16.19 6.07 3.47
N ALA A 143 17.24 6.44 4.20
CA ALA A 143 18.61 6.03 3.93
C ALA A 143 18.82 4.51 4.05
N SER A 144 17.97 3.79 4.79
CA SER A 144 17.99 2.34 4.86
C SER A 144 17.64 1.64 3.54
N GLY A 145 16.94 2.35 2.62
CA GLY A 145 16.40 1.78 1.39
C GLY A 145 15.16 0.88 1.58
N LEU A 146 14.68 0.73 2.81
CA LEU A 146 13.52 -0.10 3.16
C LEU A 146 12.24 0.70 3.40
N VAL A 147 12.36 2.00 3.72
CA VAL A 147 11.22 2.83 4.08
C VAL A 147 11.06 3.99 3.11
N ASP A 148 9.83 4.16 2.65
CA ASP A 148 9.39 5.31 1.87
C ASP A 148 8.55 6.24 2.75
N ILE A 149 8.72 7.57 2.59
CA ILE A 149 7.90 8.55 3.31
C ILE A 149 6.86 9.10 2.35
N GLY A 150 5.59 8.98 2.75
CA GLY A 150 4.43 9.51 2.07
C GLY A 150 3.76 10.64 2.87
N CYS A 151 2.73 11.22 2.28
CA CYS A 151 1.93 12.30 2.84
C CYS A 151 0.67 11.78 3.54
N HIS A 152 0.38 12.30 4.74
CA HIS A 152 -0.93 12.15 5.41
C HIS A 152 -1.54 13.51 5.71
N SER A 153 -1.56 14.42 4.73
CA SER A 153 -1.70 15.87 4.79
C SER A 153 -0.49 16.59 5.41
N TYR A 154 -0.40 17.91 5.21
CA TYR A 154 0.54 18.72 5.99
C TYR A 154 -0.07 19.14 7.33
N GLY A 155 -1.18 19.86 7.32
CA GLY A 155 -1.88 20.36 8.50
C GLY A 155 -3.39 20.13 8.47
N LEU A 156 -3.94 19.52 7.43
CA LEU A 156 -5.37 19.27 7.30
C LEU A 156 -5.83 17.92 7.88
N HIS A 157 -5.13 17.36 8.85
CA HIS A 157 -5.54 16.10 9.50
C HIS A 157 -6.81 16.24 10.37
N VAL A 158 -7.45 17.39 10.39
CA VAL A 158 -8.71 17.66 11.11
C VAL A 158 -9.96 17.57 10.22
N TRP A 159 -9.93 16.78 9.21
CA TRP A 159 -10.83 16.72 8.05
C TRP A 159 -12.28 16.34 8.30
N ASN A 160 -12.60 15.64 9.39
CA ASN A 160 -13.99 15.37 9.74
C ASN A 160 -14.85 16.64 9.77
N ARG A 161 -14.21 17.82 9.89
CA ARG A 161 -14.87 19.13 9.82
C ARG A 161 -15.27 19.52 8.40
N TRP A 162 -14.47 19.16 7.36
CA TRP A 162 -14.64 19.66 5.99
C TRP A 162 -15.68 18.89 5.17
N PHE A 163 -15.87 17.61 5.45
CA PHE A 163 -16.88 16.79 4.79
C PHE A 163 -18.24 16.81 5.53
N SER A 164 -18.46 17.77 6.45
CA SER A 164 -19.74 17.97 7.10
C SER A 164 -20.70 18.77 6.22
N PRO A 165 -22.02 18.54 6.29
CA PRO A 165 -22.99 19.31 5.53
C PRO A 165 -22.85 20.82 5.76
N GLY A 166 -22.89 21.61 4.67
CA GLY A 166 -22.81 23.08 4.72
C GLY A 166 -21.41 23.67 4.66
N HIS A 167 -20.35 22.86 4.52
CA HIS A 167 -19.00 23.40 4.28
C HIS A 167 -18.80 23.88 2.84
N ASP A 168 -17.99 24.94 2.72
CA ASP A 168 -17.56 25.45 1.42
C ASP A 168 -16.50 24.55 0.80
N MET A 169 -16.93 23.69 -0.12
CA MET A 169 -16.03 22.75 -0.82
C MET A 169 -15.04 23.45 -1.73
N ALA A 170 -15.32 24.68 -2.21
CA ALA A 170 -14.38 25.43 -3.01
C ALA A 170 -13.22 25.93 -2.16
N ALA A 171 -13.52 26.50 -0.98
CA ALA A 171 -12.51 26.90 -0.01
C ALA A 171 -11.69 25.71 0.47
N PHE A 172 -12.34 24.55 0.69
CA PHE A 172 -11.64 23.32 1.05
C PHE A 172 -10.67 22.88 -0.04
N ASN A 173 -11.08 22.84 -1.30
CA ASN A 173 -10.24 22.41 -2.40
C ASN A 173 -9.01 23.32 -2.59
N ASP A 174 -9.17 24.63 -2.40
CA ASP A 174 -8.05 25.58 -2.39
C ASP A 174 -7.09 25.33 -1.23
N ALA A 175 -7.62 25.12 -0.03
CA ALA A 175 -6.82 24.79 1.16
C ALA A 175 -6.08 23.47 0.98
N LEU A 176 -6.74 22.44 0.44
CA LEU A 176 -6.13 21.15 0.15
C LEU A 176 -4.97 21.27 -0.83
N GLY A 177 -5.14 22.01 -1.92
CA GLY A 177 -4.07 22.21 -2.90
C GLY A 177 -2.82 22.86 -2.27
N LYS A 178 -3.03 23.86 -1.39
CA LYS A 178 -1.95 24.53 -0.64
C LYS A 178 -1.28 23.59 0.37
N ASP A 179 -2.06 22.83 1.10
CA ASP A 179 -1.59 21.87 2.10
C ASP A 179 -0.70 20.79 1.47
N LEU A 180 -1.15 20.19 0.38
CA LEU A 180 -0.40 19.17 -0.33
C LEU A 180 0.87 19.74 -0.98
N ALA A 181 0.81 20.95 -1.55
CA ALA A 181 1.99 21.62 -2.09
C ALA A 181 3.01 21.94 -0.99
N GLN A 182 2.57 22.37 0.19
CA GLN A 182 3.42 22.61 1.35
C GLN A 182 4.12 21.33 1.81
N PHE A 183 3.39 20.20 1.82
CA PHE A 183 4.00 18.91 2.15
C PHE A 183 5.07 18.52 1.14
N GLN A 184 4.80 18.65 -0.15
CA GLN A 184 5.76 18.31 -1.22
C GLN A 184 7.03 19.15 -1.14
N ASP A 185 6.88 20.46 -0.90
CA ASP A 185 8.02 21.38 -0.72
C ASP A 185 8.84 20.99 0.51
N ARG A 186 8.18 20.69 1.63
CA ARG A 186 8.88 20.26 2.86
C ARG A 186 9.59 18.92 2.66
N CYS A 187 8.91 17.93 2.09
CA CYS A 187 9.47 16.61 1.77
C CYS A 187 10.69 16.74 0.83
N GLY A 188 10.57 17.57 -0.21
CA GLY A 188 11.67 17.86 -1.13
C GLY A 188 12.91 18.44 -0.44
N ARG A 189 12.71 19.38 0.51
CA ARG A 189 13.82 19.97 1.29
C ARG A 189 14.46 18.97 2.25
N GLU A 190 13.67 18.17 2.93
CA GLU A 190 14.16 17.27 4.00
C GLU A 190 14.71 15.95 3.44
N LEU A 191 14.11 15.41 2.40
CA LEU A 191 14.43 14.07 1.87
C LEU A 191 15.07 14.11 0.47
N GLY A 192 15.25 15.30 -0.12
CA GLY A 192 15.85 15.48 -1.44
C GLY A 192 14.94 15.06 -2.61
N ARG A 193 13.70 14.67 -2.34
CA ARG A 193 12.72 14.26 -3.35
C ARG A 193 11.29 14.47 -2.85
N PRO A 194 10.32 14.73 -3.76
CA PRO A 194 8.92 14.78 -3.40
C PRO A 194 8.40 13.39 -3.01
N ALA A 195 7.30 13.34 -2.27
CA ALA A 195 6.59 12.10 -1.96
C ALA A 195 5.75 11.65 -3.15
N SER A 196 5.72 10.34 -3.41
CA SER A 196 4.89 9.74 -4.46
C SER A 196 3.55 9.20 -3.95
N VAL A 197 3.43 9.03 -2.64
CA VAL A 197 2.28 8.40 -1.96
C VAL A 197 1.55 9.40 -1.08
N LEU A 198 0.23 9.44 -1.18
CA LEU A 198 -0.68 10.15 -0.28
C LEU A 198 -1.66 9.15 0.33
N ALA A 199 -1.85 9.15 1.64
CA ALA A 199 -2.97 8.49 2.30
C ALA A 199 -3.98 9.55 2.77
N TRP A 200 -5.27 9.29 2.52
CA TRP A 200 -6.31 10.23 2.95
C TRP A 200 -6.58 10.13 4.45
N PRO A 201 -6.48 11.23 5.21
CA PRO A 201 -6.91 11.25 6.60
C PRO A 201 -8.35 10.76 6.77
N TYR A 202 -8.57 9.84 7.70
CA TYR A 202 -9.88 9.21 7.96
C TYR A 202 -10.53 8.54 6.74
N GLY A 203 -9.79 8.28 5.67
CA GLY A 203 -10.32 7.76 4.41
C GLY A 203 -11.31 8.70 3.71
N LYS A 204 -11.29 10.01 4.01
CA LYS A 204 -12.23 11.00 3.46
C LYS A 204 -11.66 11.69 2.22
N TYR A 205 -12.37 11.56 1.11
CA TYR A 205 -12.00 12.18 -0.17
C TYR A 205 -13.21 12.23 -1.10
N ASP A 206 -13.08 12.98 -2.17
CA ASP A 206 -13.98 12.99 -3.32
C ASP A 206 -13.18 12.98 -4.63
N LYS A 207 -13.86 12.97 -5.76
CA LYS A 207 -13.20 12.97 -7.08
C LYS A 207 -12.30 14.19 -7.28
N ARG A 208 -12.71 15.34 -6.77
CA ARG A 208 -11.93 16.57 -6.89
C ARG A 208 -10.67 16.54 -6.07
N SER A 209 -10.73 15.98 -4.86
CA SER A 209 -9.56 15.76 -3.99
C SER A 209 -8.52 14.87 -4.67
N ILE A 210 -8.96 13.80 -5.37
CA ILE A 210 -8.05 12.92 -6.13
C ILE A 210 -7.34 13.70 -7.24
N GLU A 211 -8.07 14.55 -7.99
CA GLU A 211 -7.46 15.37 -9.03
C GLU A 211 -6.43 16.36 -8.46
N ILE A 212 -6.75 16.99 -7.32
CA ILE A 212 -5.83 17.90 -6.62
C ILE A 212 -4.57 17.15 -6.19
N ALA A 213 -4.70 15.96 -5.62
CA ALA A 213 -3.57 15.12 -5.23
C ALA A 213 -2.68 14.75 -6.43
N LYS A 214 -3.28 14.35 -7.55
CA LYS A 214 -2.56 14.06 -8.79
C LYS A 214 -1.81 15.30 -9.32
N HIS A 215 -2.44 16.48 -9.29
CA HIS A 215 -1.78 17.74 -9.68
C HIS A 215 -0.66 18.16 -8.74
N ALA A 216 -0.75 17.81 -7.45
CA ALA A 216 0.32 18.02 -6.47
C ALA A 216 1.48 17.00 -6.63
N GLY A 217 1.41 16.08 -7.59
CA GLY A 217 2.49 15.14 -7.93
C GLY A 217 2.42 13.79 -7.21
N PHE A 218 1.32 13.47 -6.52
CA PHE A 218 1.16 12.14 -5.93
C PHE A 218 0.76 11.11 -6.99
N HIS A 219 1.49 10.02 -7.04
CA HIS A 219 1.27 8.93 -8.00
C HIS A 219 0.32 7.85 -7.46
N TYR A 220 0.32 7.65 -6.14
CA TYR A 220 -0.50 6.66 -5.46
C TYR A 220 -1.27 7.34 -4.34
N VAL A 221 -2.60 7.20 -4.38
CA VAL A 221 -3.50 7.80 -3.40
C VAL A 221 -4.24 6.67 -2.68
N LEU A 222 -3.93 6.52 -1.39
CA LEU A 222 -4.37 5.40 -0.57
C LEU A 222 -5.69 5.74 0.13
N THR A 223 -6.60 4.77 0.13
CA THR A 223 -7.89 4.85 0.80
C THR A 223 -7.95 3.90 1.98
N SER A 224 -9.02 3.98 2.78
CA SER A 224 -9.37 2.98 3.80
C SER A 224 -10.38 1.97 3.30
N ASN A 225 -10.73 1.99 2.00
CA ASN A 225 -11.61 1.00 1.39
C ASN A 225 -10.91 -0.36 1.38
N ARG A 226 -11.61 -1.39 1.86
CA ARG A 226 -11.06 -2.76 1.88
C ARG A 226 -10.94 -3.32 0.48
N GLY A 227 -9.81 -3.91 0.15
CA GLY A 227 -9.58 -4.51 -1.17
C GLY A 227 -8.12 -4.81 -1.44
N TYR A 228 -7.87 -5.21 -2.69
CA TYR A 228 -6.52 -5.54 -3.17
C TYR A 228 -6.14 -4.57 -4.27
N PHE A 229 -4.91 -4.13 -4.26
CA PHE A 229 -4.38 -3.33 -5.35
C PHE A 229 -3.94 -4.23 -6.50
N SER A 230 -4.37 -3.92 -7.71
CA SER A 230 -4.03 -4.71 -8.90
C SER A 230 -2.99 -3.99 -9.73
N LYS A 231 -2.09 -4.77 -10.35
CA LYS A 231 -1.21 -4.23 -11.38
C LYS A 231 -2.04 -3.55 -12.48
N GLY A 232 -1.74 -2.28 -12.77
CA GLY A 232 -2.52 -1.47 -13.70
C GLY A 232 -3.87 -0.98 -13.14
N GLY A 233 -4.14 -1.19 -11.83
CA GLY A 233 -5.32 -0.66 -11.15
C GLY A 233 -5.31 0.85 -10.98
N ASP A 234 -6.42 1.41 -10.51
CA ASP A 234 -6.52 2.86 -10.26
C ASP A 234 -5.60 3.27 -9.11
N ARG A 235 -4.60 4.07 -9.45
CA ARG A 235 -3.64 4.60 -8.47
C ARG A 235 -4.22 5.77 -7.68
N GLY A 236 -5.32 6.35 -8.09
CA GLY A 236 -6.03 7.42 -7.38
C GLY A 236 -6.91 6.90 -6.24
N GLU A 237 -7.18 5.60 -6.18
CA GLU A 237 -8.04 4.96 -5.17
C GLU A 237 -7.49 3.58 -4.77
N VAL A 238 -6.26 3.56 -4.26
CA VAL A 238 -5.61 2.32 -3.83
C VAL A 238 -6.29 1.77 -2.58
N PRO A 239 -6.94 0.60 -2.64
CA PRO A 239 -7.59 0.00 -1.48
C PRO A 239 -6.58 -0.61 -0.52
N ARG A 240 -6.92 -0.64 0.77
CA ARG A 240 -6.07 -1.21 1.81
C ARG A 240 -6.86 -2.10 2.77
N TRP A 241 -6.15 -2.96 3.47
CA TRP A 241 -6.68 -3.78 4.55
C TRP A 241 -6.23 -3.22 5.90
N PRO A 242 -7.13 -2.59 6.68
CA PRO A 242 -6.81 -2.17 8.04
C PRO A 242 -6.44 -3.35 8.91
N VAL A 243 -5.32 -3.23 9.62
CA VAL A 243 -4.86 -4.19 10.63
C VAL A 243 -5.02 -3.50 11.98
N ASN A 244 -6.10 -3.86 12.66
CA ASN A 244 -6.50 -3.25 13.91
C ASN A 244 -6.13 -4.13 15.10
N ARG A 245 -6.38 -3.64 16.31
CA ARG A 245 -6.13 -4.31 17.60
C ARG A 245 -6.59 -5.77 17.64
N ASP A 246 -7.75 -6.06 17.07
CA ASP A 246 -8.36 -7.39 17.08
C ASP A 246 -7.90 -8.30 15.92
N ALA A 247 -6.96 -7.83 15.11
CA ALA A 247 -6.41 -8.62 14.00
C ALA A 247 -5.46 -9.70 14.53
N ASP A 248 -6.05 -10.81 15.03
CA ASP A 248 -5.29 -12.01 15.32
C ASP A 248 -4.61 -12.58 14.05
N LEU A 249 -3.62 -13.43 14.24
CA LEU A 249 -2.89 -14.02 13.10
C LEU A 249 -3.81 -14.77 12.11
N PRO A 250 -4.84 -15.53 12.51
CA PRO A 250 -5.82 -16.11 11.58
C PRO A 250 -6.58 -15.06 10.74
N ALA A 251 -7.02 -13.97 11.34
CA ALA A 251 -7.69 -12.87 10.61
C ALA A 251 -6.72 -12.20 9.63
N PHE A 252 -5.51 -11.89 10.07
CA PHE A 252 -4.45 -11.35 9.23
C PHE A 252 -4.17 -12.24 8.00
N ARG A 253 -4.00 -13.55 8.21
CA ARG A 253 -3.76 -14.52 7.14
C ARG A 253 -4.88 -14.51 6.10
N ARG A 254 -6.14 -14.45 6.52
CA ARG A 254 -7.28 -14.37 5.58
C ARG A 254 -7.18 -13.18 4.64
N HIS A 255 -6.71 -12.02 5.10
CA HIS A 255 -6.51 -10.84 4.25
C HIS A 255 -5.37 -11.02 3.24
N ILE A 256 -4.40 -11.87 3.55
CA ILE A 256 -3.27 -12.14 2.66
C ILE A 256 -3.59 -13.26 1.65
N GLU A 257 -4.28 -14.30 2.08
CA GLU A 257 -4.48 -15.53 1.30
C GLU A 257 -5.73 -15.46 0.40
N ASN A 258 -6.84 -14.84 0.84
CA ASN A 258 -8.11 -14.78 0.10
C ASN A 258 -8.12 -13.63 -0.93
N ARG A 259 -7.33 -13.79 -1.98
CA ARG A 259 -7.18 -12.79 -3.06
C ARG A 259 -8.19 -12.99 -4.20
N THR A 260 -9.27 -13.72 -3.95
CA THR A 260 -10.33 -14.01 -4.94
C THR A 260 -11.29 -12.84 -5.14
#